data_1181a578bf2c607d849b66168a74c959
#
_entry.id   1181a578bf2c607d849b66168a74c959
#
_cell.length_a   1.000
_cell.length_b   1.000
_cell.length_c   1.000
_cell.angle_alpha   90.00
_cell.angle_beta   90.00
_cell.angle_gamma   90.00
#
_symmetry.space_group_name_H-M   'P 1'
#
loop_
_entity.id
_entity.type
_entity.pdbx_description
1 polymer ?
#
loop_
_entity_poly.entity_id
_entity_poly.type
_entity_poly.pdbx_seq_one_letter_code
_entity_poly.pdbx_strand_id
1 'polypeptide(L)' 'MVTCVKCGTPMDFGFLLDRGESNTRLTLEWVEGQPEKSFWAGLKLKGRRRIPVAAVRCQRCGYVELYANLP' A
#
# COMPACT_ATOMS: atom_id res chain seq x y z
N MET A 1 -3.69 -11.58 -14.20
CA MET A 1 -4.60 -10.42 -14.14
C MET A 1 -5.51 -10.57 -12.93
N VAL A 2 -5.69 -9.51 -12.16
CA VAL A 2 -6.53 -9.54 -10.97
C VAL A 2 -7.96 -9.18 -11.36
N THR A 3 -8.91 -9.91 -10.82
CA THR A 3 -10.32 -9.73 -11.09
C THR A 3 -11.04 -9.30 -9.82
N CYS A 4 -11.96 -8.35 -9.93
CA CYS A 4 -12.73 -7.86 -8.81
C CYS A 4 -13.59 -8.97 -8.22
N VAL A 5 -13.49 -9.19 -6.90
CA VAL A 5 -14.30 -10.21 -6.23
C VAL A 5 -15.76 -9.82 -6.11
N LYS A 6 -16.07 -8.55 -6.30
CA LYS A 6 -17.45 -8.05 -6.17
C LYS A 6 -18.22 -8.05 -7.46
N CYS A 7 -17.57 -7.75 -8.58
CA CYS A 7 -18.28 -7.64 -9.86
C CYS A 7 -17.63 -8.39 -11.00
N GLY A 8 -16.50 -9.07 -10.77
CA GLY A 8 -15.86 -9.88 -11.79
C GLY A 8 -15.13 -9.12 -12.89
N THR A 9 -15.06 -7.81 -12.80
CA THR A 9 -14.39 -6.98 -13.80
C THR A 9 -12.89 -7.00 -13.59
N PRO A 10 -12.07 -7.04 -14.66
CA PRO A 10 -10.63 -6.92 -14.50
C PRO A 10 -10.26 -5.61 -13.80
N MET A 11 -9.20 -5.67 -12.99
CA MET A 11 -8.78 -4.53 -12.19
C MET A 11 -7.50 -3.93 -12.73
N ASP A 12 -7.36 -2.62 -12.60
CA ASP A 12 -6.18 -1.90 -13.05
C ASP A 12 -5.15 -1.82 -11.94
N PHE A 13 -3.88 -1.96 -12.32
CA PHE A 13 -2.78 -1.77 -11.39
C PHE A 13 -2.52 -0.29 -11.15
N GLY A 14 -2.13 0.01 -9.94
CA GLY A 14 -1.74 1.34 -9.55
C GLY A 14 -1.05 1.32 -8.20
N PHE A 15 -1.07 2.44 -7.53
CA PHE A 15 -0.51 2.54 -6.19
C PHE A 15 -1.31 3.57 -5.41
N LEU A 16 -1.22 3.48 -4.08
CA LEU A 16 -1.83 4.49 -3.21
C LEU A 16 -0.77 5.51 -2.85
N LEU A 17 -1.13 6.77 -3.02
CA LEU A 17 -0.25 7.87 -2.72
C LEU A 17 -0.56 8.41 -1.34
N ASP A 18 0.47 8.48 -0.51
CA ASP A 18 0.35 9.13 0.79
C ASP A 18 0.85 10.56 0.65
N ARG A 19 0.02 11.50 1.03
CA ARG A 19 0.40 12.91 1.05
C ARG A 19 0.99 13.22 2.41
N GLY A 20 2.31 13.24 2.48
CA GLY A 20 2.96 13.71 3.67
C GLY A 20 2.87 15.22 3.80
N GLU A 21 3.34 15.75 4.93
CA GLU A 21 3.46 17.17 5.13
C GLU A 21 4.54 17.74 4.20
N SER A 22 4.46 19.02 3.94
CA SER A 22 5.47 19.75 3.14
C SER A 22 5.64 19.21 1.73
N ASN A 23 4.53 18.78 1.12
CA ASN A 23 4.51 18.27 -0.26
C ASN A 23 5.28 16.97 -0.48
N THR A 24 5.63 16.27 0.58
CA THR A 24 6.24 14.95 0.45
C THR A 24 5.19 13.96 -0.02
N ARG A 25 5.52 13.20 -1.05
CA ARG A 25 4.63 12.18 -1.61
C ARG A 25 5.29 10.83 -1.49
N LEU A 26 4.63 9.90 -0.79
CA LEU A 26 5.17 8.59 -0.50
C LEU A 26 4.18 7.52 -0.93
N THR A 27 4.70 6.41 -1.39
CA THR A 27 3.88 5.23 -1.61
C THR A 27 3.76 4.46 -0.30
N LEU A 28 2.68 3.70 -0.14
CA LEU A 28 2.50 2.88 1.05
C LEU A 28 3.43 1.68 1.02
N GLU A 29 3.88 1.27 2.22
CA GLU A 29 4.71 0.09 2.37
C GLU A 29 4.15 -0.78 3.49
N TRP A 30 4.28 -2.11 3.32
CA TRP A 30 4.06 -3.05 4.41
C TRP A 30 5.36 -3.17 5.20
N VAL A 31 5.28 -3.03 6.51
CA VAL A 31 6.44 -3.11 7.38
C VAL A 31 6.25 -4.27 8.35
N GLU A 32 7.28 -5.10 8.47
CA GLU A 32 7.25 -6.28 9.32
C GLU A 32 7.11 -5.90 10.79
N GLY A 33 6.28 -6.66 11.51
CA GLY A 33 6.14 -6.52 12.96
C GLY A 33 5.12 -5.47 13.36
N GLN A 34 5.11 -5.12 14.63
CA GLN A 34 4.19 -4.13 15.17
C GLN A 34 4.81 -2.74 15.14
N PRO A 35 3.99 -1.70 15.01
CA PRO A 35 4.54 -0.34 15.05
C PRO A 35 5.11 -0.03 16.43
N GLU A 36 6.34 0.44 16.46
CA GLU A 36 6.99 0.91 17.66
C GLU A 36 7.46 2.34 17.43
N LYS A 37 7.14 3.21 18.36
CA LYS A 37 7.56 4.59 18.26
C LYS A 37 8.99 4.75 18.73
N SER A 38 9.80 5.43 17.93
CA SER A 38 11.11 5.88 18.34
C SER A 38 10.98 7.26 18.94
N PHE A 39 11.67 7.49 20.04
CA PHE A 39 11.64 8.78 20.71
C PHE A 39 12.12 9.91 19.80
N TRP A 40 13.06 9.61 18.92
CA TRP A 40 13.69 10.63 18.08
C TRP A 40 13.21 10.69 16.64
N ALA A 41 12.75 9.56 16.10
CA ALA A 41 12.52 9.43 14.67
C ALA A 41 11.13 8.94 14.30
N GLY A 42 10.17 8.98 15.21
CA GLY A 42 8.82 8.47 14.93
C GLY A 42 8.76 6.96 15.04
N LEU A 43 8.42 6.26 13.96
CA LEU A 43 8.33 4.81 13.99
C LEU A 43 9.68 4.16 13.80
N LYS A 44 9.91 3.08 14.53
CA LYS A 44 11.13 2.29 14.42
C LYS A 44 11.04 1.38 13.22
N LEU A 45 11.86 1.63 12.20
CA LEU A 45 11.84 0.85 10.97
C LEU A 45 13.13 0.07 10.73
N LYS A 46 14.18 0.37 11.49
CA LYS A 46 15.49 -0.24 11.29
C LYS A 46 15.43 -1.75 11.52
N GLY A 47 16.01 -2.50 10.60
CA GLY A 47 16.08 -3.96 10.70
C GLY A 47 14.79 -4.67 10.33
N ARG A 48 13.78 -3.97 9.87
CA ARG A 48 12.50 -4.57 9.49
C ARG A 48 12.37 -4.64 7.98
N ARG A 49 11.73 -5.70 7.49
CA ARG A 49 11.44 -5.78 6.07
C ARG A 49 10.39 -4.74 5.70
N ARG A 50 10.60 -4.09 4.58
CA ARG A 50 9.67 -3.11 4.04
C ARG A 50 9.38 -3.50 2.60
N ILE A 51 8.11 -3.68 2.29
CA ILE A 51 7.69 -4.11 0.96
C ILE A 51 6.75 -3.06 0.39
N PRO A 52 7.07 -2.50 -0.78
CA PRO A 52 6.15 -1.57 -1.42
C PRO A 52 4.82 -2.25 -1.69
N VAL A 53 3.74 -1.54 -1.44
CA VAL A 53 2.39 -2.06 -1.63
C VAL A 53 1.87 -1.60 -2.97
N ALA A 54 1.44 -2.55 -3.80
CA ALA A 54 0.75 -2.24 -5.03
C ALA A 54 -0.76 -2.28 -4.78
N ALA A 55 -1.50 -1.53 -5.56
CA ALA A 55 -2.94 -1.49 -5.46
C ALA A 55 -3.55 -1.88 -6.79
N VAL A 56 -4.72 -2.51 -6.74
CA VAL A 56 -5.52 -2.74 -7.93
C VAL A 56 -6.92 -2.17 -7.67
N ARG A 57 -7.49 -1.55 -8.68
CA ARG A 57 -8.78 -0.90 -8.56
C ARG A 57 -9.72 -1.39 -9.65
N CYS A 58 -10.94 -1.72 -9.26
CA CYS A 58 -11.98 -2.08 -10.21
C CYS A 58 -12.50 -0.82 -10.91
N GLN A 59 -12.46 -0.82 -12.22
CA GLN A 59 -12.96 0.32 -13.00
C GLN A 59 -14.46 0.52 -12.84
N ARG A 60 -15.17 -0.54 -12.54
CA ARG A 60 -16.62 -0.50 -12.51
C ARG A 60 -17.19 -0.09 -11.17
N CYS A 61 -16.76 -0.74 -10.07
CA CYS A 61 -17.33 -0.46 -8.76
C CYS A 61 -16.38 0.29 -7.82
N GLY A 62 -15.11 0.46 -8.22
CA GLY A 62 -14.13 1.19 -7.42
C GLY A 62 -13.52 0.39 -6.29
N TYR A 63 -13.79 -0.91 -6.19
CA TYR A 63 -13.18 -1.75 -5.17
C TYR A 63 -11.67 -1.76 -5.32
N VAL A 64 -10.95 -1.63 -4.21
CA VAL A 64 -9.48 -1.59 -4.21
C VAL A 64 -8.95 -2.72 -3.35
N GLU A 65 -7.94 -3.43 -3.85
CA GLU A 65 -7.20 -4.42 -3.08
C GLU A 65 -5.73 -4.04 -3.06
N LEU A 66 -5.05 -4.37 -1.96
CA LEU A 66 -3.65 -4.08 -1.77
C LEU A 66 -2.85 -5.37 -1.72
N TYR A 67 -1.69 -5.37 -2.36
CA TYR A 67 -0.77 -6.50 -2.37
C TYR A 67 0.62 -6.04 -1.98
N ALA A 68 1.20 -6.67 -0.96
CA ALA A 68 2.59 -6.42 -0.60
C ALA A 68 3.55 -7.12 -1.55
N ASN A 69 3.08 -8.17 -2.24
CA ASN A 69 3.78 -8.79 -3.36
C ASN A 69 2.75 -9.02 -4.44
N LEU A 70 3.04 -8.61 -5.66
CA LEU A 70 2.11 -8.83 -6.75
C LEU A 70 1.99 -10.32 -7.08
N PRO A 71 0.78 -10.83 -7.28
CA PRO A 71 0.57 -12.21 -7.67
C PRO A 71 1.06 -12.49 -9.09
#